data_e6e7f6493e96afa70c60da0e963d42de
#
_entry.id   e6e7f6493e96afa70c60da0e963d42de
#
_cell.length_a   1.000
_cell.length_b   1.000
_cell.length_c   1.000
_cell.angle_alpha   90.00
_cell.angle_beta   90.00
_cell.angle_gamma   90.00
#
_symmetry.space_group_name_H-M   'P 1'
#
loop_
_entity.id
_entity.type
_entity.pdbx_description
1 polymer ?
#
loop_
_entity_poly.entity_id
_entity_poly.type
_entity_poly.pdbx_seq_one_letter_code
_entity_poly.pdbx_strand_id
1 'polypeptide(L)'
;MEKDLTHGNTLKLIISFCIPLIGGAIFQQLYNVVDTMIVGRFVGVDALAAVGSTGSLNFLIIGFVLGLAAGFGIPIAQAFGAREEKRMLQTIMNAFYLCIFFSIVLTVLTHFTTETLLTWMQTPTNIFKQSYDYISIIFYGLTCTIAYNFLASVSRAL
;
A
#
# COMPACT_ATOMS: atom_id res chain seq x y z
N MET A 1 14.03 -18.16 10.86
CA MET A 1 15.20 -17.70 11.62
C MET A 1 14.95 -16.25 11.99
N GLU A 2 14.53 -16.01 13.20
CA GLU A 2 14.44 -14.65 13.77
C GLU A 2 15.86 -14.10 13.90
N LYS A 3 16.18 -13.06 13.13
CA LYS A 3 17.43 -12.33 13.33
C LYS A 3 17.22 -11.38 14.51
N ASP A 4 17.81 -11.69 15.64
CA ASP A 4 17.85 -10.76 16.77
C ASP A 4 18.63 -9.49 16.36
N LEU A 5 17.90 -8.39 16.21
CA LEU A 5 18.45 -7.08 15.82
C LEU A 5 18.87 -6.23 17.03
N THR A 6 18.75 -6.78 18.24
CA THR A 6 19.01 -6.03 19.49
C THR A 6 20.49 -6.06 19.90
N HIS A 7 21.31 -6.98 19.34
CA HIS A 7 22.72 -7.14 19.68
C HIS A 7 23.61 -7.09 18.44
N GLY A 8 24.66 -6.26 18.45
CA GLY A 8 25.70 -6.20 17.42
C GLY A 8 25.97 -4.80 16.86
N ASN A 9 26.73 -4.73 15.76
CA ASN A 9 27.02 -3.48 15.09
C ASN A 9 25.78 -3.00 14.32
N THR A 10 25.17 -1.92 14.77
CA THR A 10 23.93 -1.34 14.27
C THR A 10 23.94 -1.13 12.76
N LEU A 11 25.05 -0.61 12.21
CA LEU A 11 25.17 -0.35 10.76
C LEU A 11 25.09 -1.65 9.94
N LYS A 12 25.80 -2.69 10.39
CA LYS A 12 25.82 -4.00 9.71
C LYS A 12 24.43 -4.68 9.76
N LEU A 13 23.73 -4.55 10.87
CA LEU A 13 22.38 -5.07 11.05
C LEU A 13 21.38 -4.36 10.11
N ILE A 14 21.42 -3.01 10.06
CA ILE A 14 20.58 -2.22 9.18
C ILE A 14 20.82 -2.61 7.72
N ILE A 15 22.07 -2.64 7.27
CA ILE A 15 22.41 -3.00 5.88
C ILE A 15 21.92 -4.42 5.55
N SER A 16 22.16 -5.39 6.44
CA SER A 16 21.72 -6.77 6.24
C SER A 16 20.20 -6.94 6.16
N PHE A 17 19.46 -6.05 6.83
CA PHE A 17 18.00 -6.00 6.78
C PHE A 17 17.48 -5.28 5.52
N CYS A 18 18.16 -4.20 5.13
CA CYS A 18 17.77 -3.41 3.96
C CYS A 18 17.96 -4.15 2.62
N ILE A 19 19.01 -4.99 2.48
CA ILE A 19 19.28 -5.68 1.21
C ILE A 19 18.09 -6.51 0.70
N PRO A 20 17.46 -7.39 1.49
CA PRO A 20 16.27 -8.14 1.05
C PRO A 20 15.08 -7.24 0.73
N LEU A 21 14.88 -6.16 1.49
CA LEU A 21 13.79 -5.21 1.26
C LEU A 21 13.97 -4.45 -0.06
N ILE A 22 15.19 -3.98 -0.33
CA ILE A 22 15.54 -3.33 -1.60
C ILE A 22 15.35 -4.31 -2.76
N GLY A 23 15.79 -5.57 -2.60
CA GLY A 23 15.56 -6.61 -3.59
C GLY A 23 14.08 -6.80 -3.90
N GLY A 24 13.24 -6.91 -2.89
CA GLY A 24 11.78 -6.99 -3.04
C GLY A 24 11.17 -5.77 -3.73
N ALA A 25 11.62 -4.57 -3.38
CA ALA A 25 11.17 -3.32 -4.02
C ALA A 25 11.56 -3.25 -5.51
N ILE A 26 12.77 -3.71 -5.87
CA ILE A 26 13.22 -3.78 -7.27
C ILE A 26 12.35 -4.76 -8.06
N PHE A 27 12.07 -5.95 -7.53
CA PHE A 27 11.17 -6.91 -8.19
C PHE A 27 9.77 -6.35 -8.38
N GLN A 28 9.23 -5.65 -7.38
CA GLN A 28 7.93 -4.99 -7.49
C GLN A 28 7.94 -3.91 -8.58
N GLN A 29 9.01 -3.14 -8.70
CA GLN A 29 9.14 -2.12 -9.75
C GLN A 29 9.26 -2.74 -11.14
N LEU A 30 9.99 -3.83 -11.28
CA LEU A 30 10.06 -4.60 -12.53
C LEU A 30 8.68 -5.13 -12.92
N TYR A 31 7.91 -5.66 -11.96
CA TYR A 31 6.53 -6.08 -12.19
C TYR A 31 5.68 -4.93 -12.76
N ASN A 32 5.73 -3.74 -12.15
CA ASN A 32 4.99 -2.57 -12.62
C ASN A 32 5.37 -2.17 -14.06
N VAL A 33 6.67 -2.24 -14.41
CA VAL A 33 7.16 -1.95 -15.77
C VAL A 33 6.61 -2.97 -16.77
N VAL A 34 6.67 -4.26 -16.44
CA VAL A 34 6.16 -5.34 -17.30
C VAL A 34 4.65 -5.22 -17.48
N ASP A 35 3.91 -4.94 -16.41
CA ASP A 35 2.46 -4.72 -16.45
C ASP A 35 2.11 -3.57 -17.40
N THR A 36 2.77 -2.44 -17.26
CA THR A 36 2.61 -1.26 -18.14
C THR A 36 2.91 -1.60 -19.60
N MET A 37 3.97 -2.38 -19.87
CA MET A 37 4.31 -2.83 -21.23
C MET A 37 3.23 -3.75 -21.82
N ILE A 38 2.70 -4.65 -21.02
CA ILE A 38 1.63 -5.57 -21.44
C ILE A 38 0.35 -4.77 -21.79
N VAL A 39 -0.06 -3.88 -20.92
CA VAL A 39 -1.23 -3.02 -21.16
C VAL A 39 -1.05 -2.20 -22.45
N GLY A 40 0.09 -1.53 -22.61
CA GLY A 40 0.35 -0.71 -23.80
C GLY A 40 0.40 -1.52 -25.10
N ARG A 41 0.90 -2.75 -25.07
CA ARG A 41 1.05 -3.58 -26.26
C ARG A 41 -0.22 -4.36 -26.64
N PHE A 42 -0.98 -4.84 -25.68
CA PHE A 42 -2.11 -5.75 -25.92
C PHE A 42 -3.49 -5.07 -25.79
N VAL A 43 -3.61 -4.02 -24.98
CA VAL A 43 -4.88 -3.33 -24.76
C VAL A 43 -4.97 -2.03 -25.56
N GLY A 44 -3.84 -1.36 -25.75
CA GLY A 44 -3.72 -0.17 -26.60
C GLY A 44 -3.28 1.09 -25.85
N VAL A 45 -3.03 2.15 -26.64
CA VAL A 45 -2.48 3.41 -26.15
C VAL A 45 -3.45 4.15 -25.22
N ASP A 46 -4.75 4.08 -25.50
CA ASP A 46 -5.78 4.74 -24.67
C ASP A 46 -5.87 4.08 -23.27
N ALA A 47 -5.76 2.77 -23.19
CA ALA A 47 -5.70 2.06 -21.90
C ALA A 47 -4.43 2.41 -21.12
N LEU A 48 -3.29 2.52 -21.80
CA LEU A 48 -2.04 2.97 -21.18
C LEU A 48 -2.15 4.41 -20.66
N ALA A 49 -2.76 5.30 -21.43
CA ALA A 49 -3.03 6.68 -21.02
C ALA A 49 -3.99 6.74 -19.83
N ALA A 50 -5.00 5.86 -19.78
CA ALA A 50 -5.92 5.75 -18.65
C ALA A 50 -5.22 5.31 -17.36
N VAL A 51 -4.36 4.29 -17.43
CA VAL A 51 -3.51 3.85 -16.30
C VAL A 51 -2.58 4.97 -15.85
N GLY A 52 -1.94 5.66 -16.80
CA GLY A 52 -1.05 6.78 -16.51
C GLY A 52 -1.75 7.96 -15.85
N SER A 53 -2.95 8.34 -16.34
CA SER A 53 -3.73 9.46 -15.78
C SER A 53 -4.20 9.19 -14.35
N THR A 54 -4.51 7.93 -14.00
CA THR A 54 -4.96 7.54 -12.65
C THR A 54 -3.81 7.28 -11.68
N GLY A 55 -2.56 7.25 -12.18
CA GLY A 55 -1.37 6.93 -11.39
C GLY A 55 -1.18 7.81 -10.16
N SER A 56 -1.43 9.11 -10.28
CA SER A 56 -1.32 10.06 -9.16
C SER A 56 -2.35 9.81 -8.07
N LEU A 57 -3.60 9.50 -8.44
CA LEU A 57 -4.65 9.13 -7.49
C LEU A 57 -4.33 7.82 -6.79
N ASN A 58 -3.90 6.83 -7.55
CA ASN A 58 -3.49 5.54 -7.01
C ASN A 58 -2.33 5.72 -6.02
N PHE A 59 -1.31 6.49 -6.39
CA PHE A 59 -0.17 6.78 -5.52
C PHE A 59 -0.61 7.46 -4.20
N LEU A 60 -1.52 8.44 -4.27
CA LEU A 60 -2.03 9.13 -3.09
C LEU A 60 -2.78 8.17 -2.15
N ILE A 61 -3.70 7.38 -2.68
CA ILE A 61 -4.54 6.48 -1.86
C ILE A 61 -3.72 5.31 -1.31
N ILE A 62 -2.93 4.65 -2.16
CA ILE A 62 -2.08 3.53 -1.72
C ILE A 62 -0.97 4.03 -0.78
N GLY A 63 -0.38 5.21 -1.05
CA GLY A 63 0.59 5.85 -0.16
C GLY A 63 0.01 6.13 1.23
N PHE A 64 -1.24 6.59 1.30
CA PHE A 64 -1.94 6.75 2.57
C PHE A 64 -2.12 5.41 3.30
N VAL A 65 -2.54 4.36 2.61
CA VAL A 65 -2.68 3.00 3.17
C VAL A 65 -1.35 2.46 3.70
N LEU A 66 -0.26 2.65 2.94
CA LEU A 66 1.09 2.26 3.37
C LEU A 66 1.54 3.06 4.60
N GLY A 67 1.25 4.36 4.63
CA GLY A 67 1.53 5.22 5.78
C GLY A 67 0.78 4.78 7.04
N LEU A 68 -0.51 4.43 6.93
CA LEU A 68 -1.28 3.85 8.02
C LEU A 68 -0.68 2.55 8.54
N ALA A 69 -0.36 1.63 7.63
CA ALA A 69 0.22 0.33 8.00
C ALA A 69 1.58 0.50 8.71
N ALA A 70 2.44 1.40 8.21
CA ALA A 70 3.72 1.70 8.85
C ALA A 70 3.52 2.35 10.24
N GLY A 71 2.55 3.28 10.35
CA GLY A 71 2.20 3.93 11.61
C GLY A 71 1.74 2.95 12.70
N PHE A 72 1.03 1.89 12.33
CA PHE A 72 0.64 0.83 13.26
C PHE A 72 1.79 -0.12 13.62
N GLY A 73 2.70 -0.38 12.68
CA GLY A 73 3.86 -1.26 12.90
C GLY A 73 4.84 -0.73 13.96
N ILE A 74 5.05 0.59 14.01
CA ILE A 74 6.02 1.20 14.92
C ILE A 74 5.70 0.92 16.40
N PRO A 75 4.50 1.22 16.94
CA PRO A 75 4.21 0.95 18.35
C PRO A 75 4.14 -0.55 18.67
N ILE A 76 3.79 -1.40 17.70
CA ILE A 76 3.82 -2.86 17.87
C ILE A 76 5.27 -3.33 18.05
N ALA A 77 6.19 -2.89 17.17
CA ALA A 77 7.61 -3.24 17.25
C ALA A 77 8.26 -2.72 18.55
N GLN A 78 7.88 -1.51 19.02
CA GLN A 78 8.35 -0.97 20.29
C GLN A 78 7.89 -1.79 21.48
N ALA A 79 6.62 -2.20 21.53
CA ALA A 79 6.08 -3.02 22.60
C ALA A 79 6.71 -4.43 22.59
N PHE A 80 6.95 -5.00 21.41
CA PHE A 80 7.65 -6.27 21.24
C PHE A 80 9.09 -6.17 21.75
N GLY A 81 9.85 -5.14 21.33
CA GLY A 81 11.22 -4.93 21.79
C GLY A 81 11.34 -4.67 23.30
N ALA A 82 10.31 -4.05 23.91
CA ALA A 82 10.22 -3.84 25.36
C ALA A 82 9.76 -5.09 26.13
N ARG A 83 9.43 -6.19 25.45
CA ARG A 83 8.86 -7.44 26.01
C ARG A 83 7.54 -7.21 26.78
N GLU A 84 6.76 -6.21 26.38
CA GLU A 84 5.47 -5.87 26.98
C GLU A 84 4.33 -6.55 26.19
N GLU A 85 4.21 -7.88 26.32
CA GLU A 85 3.23 -8.69 25.54
C GLU A 85 1.80 -8.16 25.62
N LYS A 86 1.36 -7.77 26.81
CA LYS A 86 0.00 -7.26 27.02
C LYS A 86 -0.24 -5.97 26.24
N ARG A 87 0.72 -5.05 26.24
CA ARG A 87 0.67 -3.79 25.49
C ARG A 87 0.72 -4.03 23.99
N MET A 88 1.58 -4.96 23.56
CA MET A 88 1.68 -5.37 22.16
C MET A 88 0.34 -5.89 21.62
N LEU A 89 -0.29 -6.84 22.33
CA LEU A 89 -1.60 -7.39 21.94
C LEU A 89 -2.68 -6.31 21.90
N GLN A 90 -2.73 -5.42 22.90
CA GLN A 90 -3.68 -4.30 22.90
C GLN A 90 -3.46 -3.38 21.71
N THR A 91 -2.22 -3.10 21.35
CA THR A 91 -1.88 -2.26 20.20
C THR A 91 -2.29 -2.91 18.88
N ILE A 92 -2.05 -4.22 18.73
CA ILE A 92 -2.48 -4.98 17.55
C ILE A 92 -4.00 -4.94 17.40
N MET A 93 -4.75 -5.18 18.49
CA MET A 93 -6.21 -5.16 18.46
C MET A 93 -6.77 -3.76 18.11
N ASN A 94 -6.21 -2.71 18.71
CA ASN A 94 -6.60 -1.33 18.40
C ASN A 94 -6.30 -0.97 16.94
N ALA A 95 -5.12 -1.36 16.43
CA ALA A 95 -4.75 -1.17 15.03
C ALA A 95 -5.68 -1.94 14.08
N PHE A 96 -6.11 -3.15 14.44
CA PHE A 96 -7.07 -3.94 13.67
C PHE A 96 -8.43 -3.22 13.54
N TYR A 97 -8.99 -2.71 14.66
CA TYR A 97 -10.24 -1.94 14.60
C TYR A 97 -10.10 -0.66 13.77
N LEU A 98 -8.97 0.05 13.88
CA LEU A 98 -8.71 1.23 13.06
C LEU A 98 -8.56 0.87 11.58
N CYS A 99 -7.94 -0.26 11.24
CA CYS A 99 -7.87 -0.75 9.87
C CYS A 99 -9.26 -1.03 9.28
N ILE A 100 -10.17 -1.66 10.04
CA ILE A 100 -11.55 -1.87 9.61
C ILE A 100 -12.25 -0.52 9.37
N PHE A 101 -12.12 0.40 10.30
CA PHE A 101 -12.73 1.73 10.18
C PHE A 101 -12.23 2.47 8.93
N PHE A 102 -10.92 2.57 8.76
CA PHE A 102 -10.33 3.23 7.58
C PHE A 102 -10.64 2.50 6.27
N SER A 103 -10.72 1.17 6.28
CA SER A 103 -11.13 0.39 5.11
C SER A 103 -12.52 0.79 4.64
N ILE A 104 -13.49 0.85 5.54
CA ILE A 104 -14.87 1.25 5.21
C ILE A 104 -14.89 2.71 4.74
N VAL A 105 -14.28 3.61 5.50
CA VAL A 105 -14.27 5.05 5.18
C VAL A 105 -13.62 5.31 3.81
N LEU A 106 -12.45 4.73 3.55
CA LEU A 106 -11.75 4.93 2.28
C LEU A 106 -12.52 4.34 1.10
N THR A 107 -13.05 3.12 1.24
CA THR A 107 -13.82 2.49 0.16
C THR A 107 -15.08 3.30 -0.18
N VAL A 108 -15.80 3.77 0.83
CA VAL A 108 -16.99 4.62 0.63
C VAL A 108 -16.58 5.97 0.02
N LEU A 109 -15.58 6.63 0.60
CA LEU A 109 -15.09 7.91 0.12
C LEU A 109 -14.64 7.85 -1.34
N THR A 110 -13.78 6.88 -1.68
CA THR A 110 -13.28 6.72 -3.04
C THR A 110 -14.40 6.40 -4.02
N HIS A 111 -15.38 5.57 -3.63
CA HIS A 111 -16.53 5.26 -4.49
C HIS A 111 -17.31 6.53 -4.90
N PHE A 112 -17.58 7.43 -3.94
CA PHE A 112 -18.34 8.66 -4.24
C PHE A 112 -17.51 9.77 -4.87
N THR A 113 -16.19 9.78 -4.68
CA THR A 113 -15.34 10.90 -5.14
C THR A 113 -14.59 10.62 -6.43
N THR A 114 -14.54 9.37 -6.91
CA THR A 114 -13.73 8.97 -8.09
C THR A 114 -14.06 9.80 -9.31
N GLU A 115 -15.32 9.98 -9.64
CA GLU A 115 -15.75 10.76 -10.82
C GLU A 115 -15.36 12.24 -10.70
N THR A 116 -15.58 12.82 -9.52
CA THR A 116 -15.22 14.20 -9.22
C THR A 116 -13.70 14.40 -9.30
N LEU A 117 -12.92 13.47 -8.76
CA LEU A 117 -11.46 13.53 -8.78
C LEU A 117 -10.91 13.46 -10.23
N LEU A 118 -11.43 12.54 -11.05
CA LEU A 118 -11.04 12.43 -12.46
C LEU A 118 -11.41 13.71 -13.26
N THR A 119 -12.53 14.32 -12.94
CA THR A 119 -12.96 15.60 -13.54
C THR A 119 -12.01 16.74 -13.13
N TRP A 120 -11.64 16.83 -11.86
CA TRP A 120 -10.69 17.82 -11.37
C TRP A 120 -9.30 17.66 -11.97
N MET A 121 -8.90 16.42 -12.24
CA MET A 121 -7.64 16.11 -12.93
C MET A 121 -7.69 16.43 -14.43
N GLN A 122 -8.83 16.93 -14.94
CA GLN A 122 -9.03 17.23 -16.37
C GLN A 122 -8.71 16.02 -17.26
N THR A 123 -9.11 14.82 -16.83
CA THR A 123 -8.91 13.60 -17.61
C THR A 123 -9.59 13.72 -18.97
N PRO A 124 -8.89 13.49 -20.09
CA PRO A 124 -9.46 13.62 -21.44
C PRO A 124 -10.69 12.71 -21.63
N THR A 125 -11.71 13.22 -22.32
CA THR A 125 -13.00 12.53 -22.49
C THR A 125 -12.89 11.18 -23.21
N ASN A 126 -11.92 11.03 -24.11
CA ASN A 126 -11.66 9.78 -24.84
C ASN A 126 -11.20 8.61 -23.95
N ILE A 127 -10.51 8.90 -22.83
CA ILE A 127 -10.00 7.91 -21.90
C ILE A 127 -10.75 7.91 -20.56
N PHE A 128 -11.69 8.84 -20.33
CA PHE A 128 -12.35 9.05 -19.04
C PHE A 128 -13.02 7.76 -18.53
N LYS A 129 -13.79 7.09 -19.39
CA LYS A 129 -14.48 5.85 -19.03
C LYS A 129 -13.49 4.75 -18.63
N GLN A 130 -12.43 4.57 -19.40
CA GLN A 130 -11.40 3.55 -19.11
C GLN A 130 -10.65 3.88 -17.80
N SER A 131 -10.35 5.17 -17.56
CA SER A 131 -9.75 5.65 -16.32
C SER A 131 -10.66 5.39 -15.12
N TYR A 132 -11.95 5.67 -15.25
CA TYR A 132 -12.95 5.44 -14.21
C TYR A 132 -13.10 3.94 -13.90
N ASP A 133 -13.26 3.11 -14.90
CA ASP A 133 -13.41 1.66 -14.74
C ASP A 133 -12.15 1.06 -14.06
N TYR A 134 -10.97 1.45 -14.53
CA TYR A 134 -9.69 0.98 -13.99
C TYR A 134 -9.51 1.36 -12.51
N ILE A 135 -9.63 2.65 -12.17
CA ILE A 135 -9.40 3.12 -10.80
C ILE A 135 -10.47 2.61 -9.83
N SER A 136 -11.72 2.45 -10.30
CA SER A 136 -12.82 1.91 -9.49
C SER A 136 -12.56 0.46 -9.07
N ILE A 137 -12.04 -0.37 -9.97
CA ILE A 137 -11.67 -1.76 -9.65
C ILE A 137 -10.59 -1.79 -8.57
N ILE A 138 -9.57 -0.91 -8.67
CA ILE A 138 -8.52 -0.80 -7.66
C ILE A 138 -9.11 -0.39 -6.31
N PHE A 139 -10.02 0.58 -6.30
CA PHE A 139 -10.64 1.07 -5.08
C PHE A 139 -11.58 0.05 -4.41
N TYR A 140 -12.25 -0.79 -5.19
CA TYR A 140 -12.97 -1.95 -4.63
C TYR A 140 -12.03 -2.95 -3.94
N GLY A 141 -10.79 -3.06 -4.42
CA GLY A 141 -9.73 -3.88 -3.80
C GLY A 141 -9.06 -3.26 -2.57
N LEU A 142 -9.36 -2.00 -2.19
CA LEU A 142 -8.70 -1.31 -1.07
C LEU A 142 -8.79 -2.07 0.24
N THR A 143 -9.93 -2.68 0.54
CA THR A 143 -10.11 -3.49 1.75
C THR A 143 -9.08 -4.61 1.85
N CYS A 144 -8.85 -5.34 0.76
CA CYS A 144 -7.85 -6.41 0.70
C CYS A 144 -6.43 -5.83 0.82
N THR A 145 -6.18 -4.69 0.19
CA THR A 145 -4.89 -4.00 0.25
C THR A 145 -4.56 -3.53 1.66
N ILE A 146 -5.53 -2.95 2.38
CA ILE A 146 -5.38 -2.53 3.78
C ILE A 146 -5.11 -3.73 4.68
N ALA A 147 -5.91 -4.80 4.54
CA ALA A 147 -5.75 -6.03 5.32
C ALA A 147 -4.35 -6.66 5.11
N TYR A 148 -3.93 -6.77 3.84
CA TYR A 148 -2.61 -7.28 3.50
C TYR A 148 -1.48 -6.44 4.12
N ASN A 149 -1.53 -5.11 3.96
CA ASN A 149 -0.48 -4.23 4.48
C ASN A 149 -0.46 -4.19 6.01
N PHE A 150 -1.63 -4.28 6.67
CA PHE A 150 -1.71 -4.43 8.12
C PHE A 150 -1.03 -5.72 8.60
N LEU A 151 -1.40 -6.88 8.03
CA LEU A 151 -0.81 -8.16 8.39
C LEU A 151 0.69 -8.20 8.11
N ALA A 152 1.12 -7.68 6.97
CA ALA A 152 2.53 -7.56 6.62
C ALA A 152 3.28 -6.64 7.59
N SER A 153 2.66 -5.56 8.07
CA SER A 153 3.25 -4.65 9.05
C SER A 153 3.39 -5.30 10.42
N VAL A 154 2.36 -6.03 10.88
CA VAL A 154 2.42 -6.83 12.11
C VAL A 154 3.51 -7.87 12.02
N SER A 155 3.57 -8.64 10.92
CA SER A 155 4.60 -9.68 10.72
C SER A 155 6.03 -9.15 10.66
N ARG A 156 6.21 -7.91 10.22
CA ARG A 156 7.54 -7.25 10.24
C ARG A 156 7.90 -6.69 11.61
N ALA A 157 6.90 -6.41 12.44
CA ALA A 157 7.08 -5.84 13.78
C ALA A 157 7.40 -6.90 14.85
N LEU A 158 7.03 -8.16 14.58
CA LEU A 158 7.29 -9.35 15.43
C LEU A 158 8.54 -10.09 14.99
#